data_e60d5cff03220ca657be3164ed194d11
#
_entry.id   e60d5cff03220ca657be3164ed194d11
#
_cell.length_a   1.000
_cell.length_b   1.000
_cell.length_c   1.000
_cell.angle_alpha   90.00
_cell.angle_beta   90.00
_cell.angle_gamma   90.00
#
_symmetry.space_group_name_H-M   'P 1'
#
loop_
_entity.id
_entity.type
_entity.pdbx_description
1 polymer ?
#
loop_
_entity_poly.entity_id
_entity_poly.type
_entity_poly.pdbx_seq_one_letter_code
_entity_poly.pdbx_strand_id
1 'polypeptide(L)'
;MDQNLLMKQRELNDRLNRYRNEYYNLNSPSVSDAVYDRLFEELQDLESATGVQMSNSPTNTVGYPAVSKLEKTIHSIPLLSLEKVKNAEDLCRFMGEHQVMFMLKLDGLTIKLTYEGGKLVEAATRGDGDVGEIVTHNTRAIGGIPENIQYEDRLVVTGEAFIRPSDFEQLKTTLVDSDGKPYKNGRNLAAGSVRLFDAGTCLGRRLMFMPFNVLEGMEELPRKSERLKALRPLGFLPCKYMVTKRPLTQKETEDGIRQLKEYAADADIPIDGIVITYNDIALSKSCGRTGHHYKDGLAFKFEDDLFQTKLQTIEWTPGRTGEIAPVAIFEPVEIDGCEVSRASLHNLSFIEDLELAPGCRILVSKRNMIIPHVEENLDRGNFSMDAVIPHQCPCCGEPTRIHETSGRGENGEERVIKTLFCDNAACETRRLKQFVHFVSKKAMNIEGLSEGTLEKLIGRGWIHSYLDIYRLGQHR
;
A
#
# COMPACT_ATOMS: atom_id res chain seq x y z
N MET A 1 9.18 -25.66 -5.46
CA MET A 1 10.35 -24.86 -5.01
C MET A 1 10.70 -25.32 -3.61
N ASP A 2 11.96 -25.66 -3.34
CA ASP A 2 12.36 -26.25 -2.06
C ASP A 2 12.41 -25.15 -0.97
N GLN A 3 11.48 -25.21 -0.03
CA GLN A 3 11.37 -24.23 1.06
C GLN A 3 12.64 -24.19 1.95
N ASN A 4 13.35 -25.30 2.06
CA ASN A 4 14.59 -25.36 2.85
C ASN A 4 15.72 -24.55 2.19
N LEU A 5 15.83 -24.59 0.84
CA LEU A 5 16.82 -23.79 0.12
C LEU A 5 16.53 -22.29 0.23
N LEU A 6 15.28 -21.89 0.15
CA LEU A 6 14.89 -20.47 0.33
C LEU A 6 15.13 -19.98 1.76
N MET A 7 14.89 -20.81 2.78
CA MET A 7 15.22 -20.46 4.17
C MET A 7 16.73 -20.28 4.35
N LYS A 8 17.53 -21.21 3.83
CA LYS A 8 18.99 -21.12 3.89
C LYS A 8 19.52 -19.89 3.15
N GLN A 9 18.96 -19.61 1.98
CA GLN A 9 19.31 -18.42 1.20
C GLN A 9 18.98 -17.13 1.97
N ARG A 10 17.84 -17.06 2.66
CA ARG A 10 17.45 -15.93 3.51
C ARG A 10 18.39 -15.72 4.68
N GLU A 11 18.70 -16.76 5.45
CA GLU A 11 19.64 -16.68 6.57
C GLU A 11 21.01 -16.19 6.12
N LEU A 12 21.47 -16.69 4.98
CA LEU A 12 22.78 -16.32 4.43
C LEU A 12 22.80 -14.87 3.93
N ASN A 13 21.72 -14.44 3.30
CA ASN A 13 21.51 -13.06 2.88
C ASN A 13 21.54 -12.08 4.06
N ASP A 14 20.82 -12.39 5.15
CA ASP A 14 20.79 -11.55 6.36
C ASP A 14 22.16 -11.48 7.05
N ARG A 15 22.88 -12.62 7.08
CA ARG A 15 24.25 -12.69 7.64
C ARG A 15 25.23 -11.84 6.84
N LEU A 16 25.21 -11.94 5.52
CA LEU A 16 26.11 -11.17 4.65
C LEU A 16 25.81 -9.68 4.70
N ASN A 17 24.54 -9.28 4.75
CA ASN A 17 24.18 -7.87 4.93
C ASN A 17 24.64 -7.31 6.26
N ARG A 18 24.56 -8.10 7.35
CA ARG A 18 25.12 -7.72 8.66
C ARG A 18 26.64 -7.55 8.58
N TYR A 19 27.39 -8.51 8.02
CA TYR A 19 28.86 -8.43 7.89
C TYR A 19 29.28 -7.26 7.00
N ARG A 20 28.53 -6.98 5.93
CA ARG A 20 28.75 -5.82 5.07
C ARG A 20 28.55 -4.51 5.81
N ASN A 21 27.54 -4.41 6.66
CA ASN A 21 27.32 -3.25 7.52
C ASN A 21 28.45 -3.07 8.56
N GLU A 22 28.89 -4.15 9.18
CA GLU A 22 30.00 -4.15 10.12
C GLU A 22 31.30 -3.67 9.44
N TYR A 23 31.55 -4.11 8.21
CA TYR A 23 32.75 -3.74 7.45
C TYR A 23 32.72 -2.28 6.97
N TYR A 24 31.64 -1.88 6.26
CA TYR A 24 31.59 -0.58 5.58
C TYR A 24 31.11 0.58 6.47
N ASN A 25 30.21 0.33 7.42
CA ASN A 25 29.60 1.38 8.21
C ASN A 25 30.12 1.47 9.63
N LEU A 26 30.43 0.33 10.26
CA LEU A 26 30.91 0.29 11.65
C LEU A 26 32.43 0.22 11.73
N ASN A 27 33.13 -0.04 10.62
CA ASN A 27 34.60 -0.24 10.56
C ASN A 27 35.08 -1.25 11.59
N SER A 28 34.28 -2.26 11.91
CA SER A 28 34.54 -3.29 12.92
C SER A 28 34.02 -4.65 12.41
N PRO A 29 34.72 -5.26 11.42
CA PRO A 29 34.30 -6.53 10.83
C PRO A 29 34.42 -7.67 11.85
N SER A 30 33.36 -8.46 12.01
CA SER A 30 33.31 -9.64 12.86
C SER A 30 33.82 -10.91 12.16
N VAL A 31 34.04 -10.85 10.84
CA VAL A 31 34.58 -11.95 10.03
C VAL A 31 35.72 -11.46 9.13
N SER A 32 36.62 -12.38 8.73
CA SER A 32 37.65 -12.06 7.73
C SER A 32 37.08 -12.01 6.32
N ASP A 33 37.76 -11.28 5.41
CA ASP A 33 37.39 -11.17 4.01
C ASP A 33 37.21 -12.56 3.35
N ALA A 34 38.11 -13.51 3.64
CA ALA A 34 38.04 -14.87 3.12
C ALA A 34 36.76 -15.65 3.58
N VAL A 35 36.27 -15.36 4.79
CA VAL A 35 34.99 -15.93 5.28
C VAL A 35 33.81 -15.26 4.61
N TYR A 36 33.87 -13.94 4.42
CA TYR A 36 32.84 -13.19 3.72
C TYR A 36 32.72 -13.66 2.28
N ASP A 37 33.83 -13.74 1.54
CA ASP A 37 33.86 -14.14 0.13
C ASP A 37 33.27 -15.55 -0.08
N ARG A 38 33.64 -16.52 0.76
CA ARG A 38 33.10 -17.87 0.69
C ARG A 38 31.57 -17.90 0.91
N LEU A 39 31.07 -17.13 1.89
CA LEU A 39 29.63 -17.06 2.14
C LEU A 39 28.90 -16.32 1.00
N PHE A 40 29.56 -15.36 0.38
CA PHE A 40 29.06 -14.64 -0.76
C PHE A 40 28.93 -15.55 -2.00
N GLU A 41 29.94 -16.38 -2.28
CA GLU A 41 29.88 -17.41 -3.33
C GLU A 41 28.77 -18.43 -3.04
N GLU A 42 28.62 -18.89 -1.78
CA GLU A 42 27.54 -19.80 -1.38
C GLU A 42 26.15 -19.18 -1.63
N LEU A 43 25.98 -17.87 -1.41
CA LEU A 43 24.74 -17.17 -1.72
C LEU A 43 24.47 -17.10 -3.23
N GLN A 44 25.50 -16.82 -4.04
CA GLN A 44 25.39 -16.80 -5.52
C GLN A 44 24.99 -18.19 -6.05
N ASP A 45 25.57 -19.25 -5.51
CA ASP A 45 25.22 -20.62 -5.88
C ASP A 45 23.76 -20.95 -5.53
N LEU A 46 23.29 -20.55 -4.34
CA LEU A 46 21.89 -20.71 -3.93
C LEU A 46 20.92 -19.90 -4.80
N GLU A 47 21.26 -18.67 -5.15
CA GLU A 47 20.47 -17.84 -6.05
C GLU A 47 20.38 -18.45 -7.45
N SER A 48 21.49 -19.00 -7.94
CA SER A 48 21.53 -19.71 -9.23
C SER A 48 20.72 -21.00 -9.20
N ALA A 49 20.78 -21.77 -8.11
CA ALA A 49 20.05 -23.03 -7.96
C ALA A 49 18.54 -22.83 -7.76
N THR A 50 18.13 -21.77 -7.06
CA THR A 50 16.72 -21.46 -6.80
C THR A 50 16.07 -20.63 -7.93
N GLY A 51 16.86 -19.92 -8.72
CA GLY A 51 16.40 -18.94 -9.70
C GLY A 51 15.75 -17.70 -9.07
N VAL A 52 15.91 -17.52 -7.75
CA VAL A 52 15.29 -16.44 -6.97
C VAL A 52 16.37 -15.59 -6.34
N GLN A 53 16.27 -14.27 -6.51
CA GLN A 53 17.15 -13.30 -5.88
C GLN A 53 16.35 -12.38 -4.96
N MET A 54 16.75 -12.29 -3.69
CA MET A 54 16.06 -11.44 -2.71
C MET A 54 16.31 -9.96 -2.99
N SER A 55 15.33 -9.12 -2.65
CA SER A 55 15.39 -7.67 -2.89
C SER A 55 16.54 -6.97 -2.18
N ASN A 56 17.03 -7.54 -1.09
CA ASN A 56 18.14 -7.05 -0.30
C ASN A 56 19.41 -7.92 -0.46
N SER A 57 19.54 -8.71 -1.56
CA SER A 57 20.71 -9.57 -1.76
C SER A 57 21.98 -8.75 -2.00
N PRO A 58 23.07 -9.02 -1.24
CA PRO A 58 24.35 -8.36 -1.43
C PRO A 58 25.05 -8.73 -2.75
N THR A 59 24.55 -9.75 -3.47
CA THR A 59 25.13 -10.17 -4.78
C THR A 59 24.80 -9.21 -5.91
N ASN A 60 23.85 -8.28 -5.71
CA ASN A 60 23.38 -7.38 -6.76
C ASN A 60 24.37 -6.29 -7.17
N THR A 61 25.28 -5.85 -6.30
CA THR A 61 26.37 -4.91 -6.65
C THR A 61 27.44 -4.74 -5.59
N VAL A 62 28.64 -4.37 -6.04
CA VAL A 62 29.78 -3.98 -5.21
C VAL A 62 29.87 -2.43 -5.17
N GLY A 63 29.96 -1.83 -3.98
CA GLY A 63 30.47 -0.47 -3.84
C GLY A 63 29.50 0.66 -3.52
N TYR A 64 28.21 0.41 -3.16
CA TYR A 64 27.31 1.46 -2.66
C TYR A 64 27.23 1.48 -1.13
N PRO A 65 27.13 2.67 -0.49
CA PRO A 65 26.98 2.74 0.96
C PRO A 65 25.65 2.14 1.40
N ALA A 66 25.69 1.18 2.34
CA ALA A 66 24.53 0.65 3.03
C ALA A 66 24.28 1.42 4.33
N VAL A 67 23.01 1.62 4.69
CA VAL A 67 22.62 2.22 5.98
C VAL A 67 22.03 1.14 6.89
N SER A 68 22.27 1.25 8.20
CA SER A 68 21.81 0.25 9.18
C SER A 68 20.30 0.38 9.50
N LYS A 69 19.73 1.58 9.29
CA LYS A 69 18.31 1.89 9.45
C LYS A 69 17.98 3.14 8.64
N LEU A 70 16.71 3.32 8.32
CA LEU A 70 16.21 4.56 7.74
C LEU A 70 15.93 5.57 8.86
N GLU A 71 16.60 6.72 8.80
CA GLU A 71 16.33 7.84 9.68
C GLU A 71 14.99 8.49 9.28
N LYS A 72 14.36 9.15 10.24
CA LYS A 72 13.09 9.87 9.99
C LYS A 72 13.33 11.36 9.91
N THR A 73 12.56 12.02 9.04
CA THR A 73 12.53 13.48 8.90
C THR A 73 11.11 13.99 9.01
N ILE A 74 10.96 15.21 9.58
CA ILE A 74 9.66 15.88 9.65
C ILE A 74 9.52 16.77 8.42
N HIS A 75 8.39 16.68 7.73
CA HIS A 75 8.10 17.52 6.58
C HIS A 75 7.71 18.94 7.02
N SER A 76 8.42 19.96 6.52
CA SER A 76 8.07 21.38 6.74
C SER A 76 6.69 21.72 6.17
N ILE A 77 6.34 21.09 5.05
CA ILE A 77 5.02 21.15 4.41
C ILE A 77 4.47 19.72 4.40
N PRO A 78 3.35 19.45 5.07
CA PRO A 78 2.77 18.12 5.10
C PRO A 78 2.45 17.57 3.71
N LEU A 79 2.74 16.28 3.49
CA LEU A 79 2.48 15.58 2.22
C LEU A 79 1.14 14.84 2.28
N LEU A 80 0.04 15.60 2.31
CA LEU A 80 -1.31 15.06 2.47
C LEU A 80 -1.82 14.38 1.20
N SER A 81 -2.89 13.61 1.37
CA SER A 81 -3.64 13.00 0.27
C SER A 81 -4.60 14.00 -0.39
N LEU A 82 -5.28 13.57 -1.45
CA LEU A 82 -6.41 14.26 -2.06
C LEU A 82 -7.69 13.46 -1.81
N GLU A 83 -8.81 14.17 -1.78
CA GLU A 83 -10.13 13.54 -1.74
C GLU A 83 -10.37 12.72 -3.01
N LYS A 84 -10.99 11.55 -2.87
CA LYS A 84 -11.20 10.60 -3.97
C LYS A 84 -12.61 10.73 -4.51
N VAL A 85 -12.73 10.80 -5.83
CA VAL A 85 -14.00 10.80 -6.55
C VAL A 85 -13.98 9.75 -7.66
N LYS A 86 -15.17 9.27 -8.07
CA LYS A 86 -15.32 8.22 -9.08
C LYS A 86 -16.06 8.68 -10.33
N ASN A 87 -16.71 9.84 -10.32
CA ASN A 87 -17.48 10.32 -11.45
C ASN A 87 -16.97 11.67 -11.96
N ALA A 88 -17.19 11.96 -13.25
CA ALA A 88 -16.75 13.18 -13.90
C ALA A 88 -17.58 14.41 -13.47
N GLU A 89 -18.80 14.21 -12.95
CA GLU A 89 -19.65 15.29 -12.46
C GLU A 89 -19.02 16.00 -11.26
N ASP A 90 -18.45 15.25 -10.29
CA ASP A 90 -17.75 15.81 -9.14
C ASP A 90 -16.52 16.61 -9.57
N LEU A 91 -15.81 16.17 -10.62
CA LEU A 91 -14.70 16.93 -11.20
C LEU A 91 -15.17 18.24 -11.82
N CYS A 92 -16.28 18.23 -12.56
CA CYS A 92 -16.86 19.45 -13.14
C CYS A 92 -17.33 20.42 -12.04
N ARG A 93 -17.95 19.89 -10.98
CA ARG A 93 -18.36 20.69 -9.80
C ARG A 93 -17.17 21.32 -9.10
N PHE A 94 -16.08 20.56 -8.90
CA PHE A 94 -14.83 21.07 -8.31
C PHE A 94 -14.20 22.15 -9.20
N MET A 95 -14.15 21.93 -10.50
CA MET A 95 -13.58 22.89 -11.46
C MET A 95 -14.26 24.27 -11.39
N GLY A 96 -15.60 24.29 -11.36
CA GLY A 96 -16.39 25.51 -11.37
C GLY A 96 -15.97 26.42 -12.54
N GLU A 97 -15.67 27.70 -12.23
CA GLU A 97 -15.19 28.70 -13.19
C GLU A 97 -13.64 28.77 -13.29
N HIS A 98 -12.91 27.92 -12.56
CA HIS A 98 -11.47 28.03 -12.45
C HIS A 98 -10.72 27.22 -13.50
N GLN A 99 -9.51 27.70 -13.82
CA GLN A 99 -8.55 26.95 -14.63
C GLN A 99 -7.93 25.83 -13.79
N VAL A 100 -8.03 24.59 -14.27
CA VAL A 100 -7.49 23.42 -13.59
C VAL A 100 -6.44 22.72 -14.45
N MET A 101 -5.63 21.90 -13.77
CA MET A 101 -4.65 21.02 -14.35
C MET A 101 -5.06 19.59 -14.07
N PHE A 102 -5.21 18.80 -15.13
CA PHE A 102 -5.33 17.33 -15.07
C PHE A 102 -3.95 16.73 -15.17
N MET A 103 -3.65 15.73 -14.37
CA MET A 103 -2.34 15.10 -14.32
C MET A 103 -2.49 13.62 -14.04
N LEU A 104 -1.55 12.79 -14.55
CA LEU A 104 -1.52 11.37 -14.24
C LEU A 104 -1.41 11.17 -12.72
N LYS A 105 -2.24 10.30 -12.17
CA LYS A 105 -2.07 9.79 -10.82
C LYS A 105 -1.17 8.56 -10.86
N LEU A 106 0.12 8.82 -10.70
CA LEU A 106 1.15 7.79 -10.76
C LEU A 106 0.95 6.77 -9.62
N ASP A 107 1.19 5.50 -9.92
CA ASP A 107 1.10 4.41 -8.96
C ASP A 107 2.49 3.93 -8.52
N GLY A 108 2.94 4.36 -7.35
CA GLY A 108 4.25 4.08 -6.82
C GLY A 108 4.40 4.48 -5.36
N LEU A 109 5.53 5.09 -5.02
CA LEU A 109 5.83 5.66 -3.70
C LEU A 109 6.21 7.14 -3.84
N THR A 110 5.51 8.02 -3.14
CA THR A 110 5.82 9.44 -3.13
C THR A 110 7.14 9.73 -2.44
N ILE A 111 8.02 10.48 -3.11
CA ILE A 111 9.30 10.97 -2.60
C ILE A 111 9.32 12.51 -2.68
N LYS A 112 9.79 13.13 -1.60
CA LYS A 112 10.16 14.54 -1.54
C LYS A 112 11.65 14.66 -1.76
N LEU A 113 12.08 15.54 -2.67
CA LEU A 113 13.48 15.88 -2.94
C LEU A 113 13.74 17.32 -2.52
N THR A 114 14.80 17.55 -1.77
CA THR A 114 15.24 18.89 -1.34
C THR A 114 16.60 19.18 -1.93
N TYR A 115 16.70 20.30 -2.65
CA TYR A 115 17.95 20.81 -3.22
C TYR A 115 18.33 22.13 -2.54
N GLU A 116 19.63 22.34 -2.31
CA GLU A 116 20.21 23.58 -1.80
C GLU A 116 21.54 23.82 -2.52
N GLY A 117 21.76 25.08 -3.02
CA GLY A 117 22.95 25.39 -3.78
C GLY A 117 23.15 24.49 -5.00
N GLY A 118 22.06 24.12 -5.67
CA GLY A 118 22.06 23.25 -6.84
C GLY A 118 22.33 21.76 -6.56
N LYS A 119 22.47 21.34 -5.30
CA LYS A 119 22.77 19.95 -4.93
C LYS A 119 21.60 19.28 -4.20
N LEU A 120 21.36 18.01 -4.48
CA LEU A 120 20.39 17.20 -3.73
C LEU A 120 20.94 16.96 -2.30
N VAL A 121 20.25 17.50 -1.30
CA VAL A 121 20.64 17.36 0.12
C VAL A 121 19.81 16.35 0.87
N GLU A 122 18.53 16.16 0.50
CA GLU A 122 17.64 15.20 1.15
C GLU A 122 16.64 14.61 0.15
N ALA A 123 16.44 13.31 0.25
CA ALA A 123 15.28 12.62 -0.30
C ALA A 123 14.55 11.88 0.82
N ALA A 124 13.23 12.06 0.94
CA ALA A 124 12.43 11.46 1.97
C ALA A 124 11.11 10.90 1.42
N THR A 125 10.67 9.76 1.94
CA THR A 125 9.33 9.21 1.61
C THR A 125 8.24 10.06 2.22
N ARG A 126 7.01 9.97 1.70
CA ARG A 126 5.85 10.67 2.28
C ARG A 126 5.59 10.25 3.73
N GLY A 127 5.78 8.96 4.07
CA GLY A 127 5.41 8.41 5.36
C GLY A 127 3.90 8.56 5.65
N ASP A 128 3.57 9.05 6.84
CA ASP A 128 2.20 9.35 7.25
C ASP A 128 1.70 10.75 6.80
N GLY A 129 2.56 11.51 6.13
CA GLY A 129 2.31 12.86 5.66
C GLY A 129 3.04 13.93 6.45
N ASP A 130 3.26 13.75 7.72
CA ASP A 130 4.02 14.64 8.60
C ASP A 130 5.47 14.16 8.79
N VAL A 131 5.68 12.84 8.85
CA VAL A 131 6.99 12.21 9.07
C VAL A 131 7.27 11.18 7.99
N GLY A 132 8.42 11.33 7.31
CA GLY A 132 8.91 10.39 6.31
C GLY A 132 10.24 9.73 6.69
N GLU A 133 10.67 8.76 5.90
CA GLU A 133 11.96 8.07 6.03
C GLU A 133 12.96 8.65 5.02
N ILE A 134 14.18 8.93 5.47
CA ILE A 134 15.27 9.45 4.62
C ILE A 134 15.79 8.30 3.73
N VAL A 135 15.73 8.53 2.42
CA VAL A 135 16.13 7.58 1.37
C VAL A 135 17.15 8.18 0.40
N THR A 136 17.86 9.22 0.81
CA THR A 136 18.82 9.96 -0.03
C THR A 136 19.90 9.06 -0.63
N HIS A 137 20.34 8.03 0.10
CA HIS A 137 21.33 7.06 -0.37
C HIS A 137 20.88 6.27 -1.62
N ASN A 138 19.56 6.10 -1.83
CA ASN A 138 19.00 5.36 -2.96
C ASN A 138 18.74 6.23 -4.21
N THR A 139 18.86 7.55 -4.11
CA THR A 139 18.50 8.45 -5.23
C THR A 139 19.28 8.21 -6.51
N ARG A 140 20.56 7.81 -6.39
CA ARG A 140 21.41 7.43 -7.54
C ARG A 140 20.91 6.20 -8.29
N ALA A 141 20.19 5.34 -7.61
CA ALA A 141 19.62 4.12 -8.19
C ALA A 141 18.23 4.35 -8.81
N ILE A 142 17.67 5.57 -8.67
CA ILE A 142 16.36 5.93 -9.18
C ILE A 142 16.53 6.84 -10.41
N GLY A 143 16.14 6.35 -11.58
CA GLY A 143 16.19 7.15 -12.81
C GLY A 143 15.30 8.39 -12.73
N GLY A 144 15.78 9.50 -13.30
CA GLY A 144 15.03 10.77 -13.36
C GLY A 144 15.21 11.67 -12.13
N ILE A 145 16.13 11.34 -11.21
CA ILE A 145 16.55 12.23 -10.12
C ILE A 145 17.95 12.79 -10.43
N PRO A 146 18.09 14.07 -10.81
CA PRO A 146 19.38 14.69 -11.00
C PRO A 146 20.06 14.94 -9.63
N GLU A 147 21.36 14.62 -9.50
CA GLU A 147 22.12 14.91 -8.28
C GLU A 147 22.46 16.39 -8.15
N ASN A 148 22.66 17.06 -9.29
CA ASN A 148 23.00 18.49 -9.38
C ASN A 148 22.06 19.15 -10.39
N ILE A 149 21.58 20.34 -10.05
CA ILE A 149 20.69 21.14 -10.88
C ILE A 149 21.22 22.59 -11.02
N GLN A 150 20.85 23.27 -12.09
CA GLN A 150 21.18 24.68 -12.28
C GLN A 150 20.13 25.60 -11.65
N TYR A 151 19.97 25.49 -10.32
CA TYR A 151 19.08 26.32 -9.52
C TYR A 151 19.69 26.46 -8.13
N GLU A 152 20.20 27.63 -7.78
CA GLU A 152 21.01 27.87 -6.57
C GLU A 152 20.17 28.01 -5.30
N ASP A 153 18.95 28.54 -5.42
CA ASP A 153 18.06 28.71 -4.28
C ASP A 153 17.54 27.35 -3.80
N ARG A 154 16.87 27.33 -2.64
CA ARG A 154 16.22 26.14 -2.12
C ARG A 154 15.07 25.71 -3.05
N LEU A 155 15.09 24.45 -3.47
CA LEU A 155 14.05 23.84 -4.30
C LEU A 155 13.55 22.56 -3.64
N VAL A 156 12.22 22.47 -3.40
CA VAL A 156 11.59 21.25 -2.86
C VAL A 156 10.59 20.72 -3.88
N VAL A 157 10.84 19.51 -4.36
CA VAL A 157 10.06 18.85 -5.40
C VAL A 157 9.45 17.58 -4.82
N THR A 158 8.18 17.32 -5.11
CA THR A 158 7.56 16.01 -4.84
C THR A 158 7.23 15.30 -6.15
N GLY A 159 7.40 14.00 -6.14
CA GLY A 159 7.13 13.12 -7.27
C GLY A 159 6.88 11.69 -6.82
N GLU A 160 6.62 10.85 -7.78
CA GLU A 160 6.39 9.44 -7.54
C GLU A 160 7.55 8.61 -8.07
N ALA A 161 8.08 7.72 -7.23
CA ALA A 161 8.98 6.67 -7.64
C ALA A 161 8.16 5.42 -8.00
N PHE A 162 8.34 4.91 -9.20
CA PHE A 162 7.57 3.78 -9.73
C PHE A 162 8.45 2.84 -10.55
N ILE A 163 7.91 1.67 -10.87
CA ILE A 163 8.48 0.71 -11.80
C ILE A 163 7.52 0.61 -12.98
N ARG A 164 8.05 0.62 -14.20
CA ARG A 164 7.23 0.47 -15.41
C ARG A 164 6.53 -0.87 -15.42
N PRO A 165 5.28 -0.97 -15.88
CA PRO A 165 4.58 -2.25 -16.01
C PRO A 165 5.38 -3.34 -16.72
N SER A 166 6.01 -3.01 -17.85
CA SER A 166 6.86 -3.96 -18.61
C SER A 166 8.10 -4.42 -17.83
N ASP A 167 8.70 -3.56 -17.02
CA ASP A 167 9.84 -3.92 -16.16
C ASP A 167 9.38 -4.79 -14.99
N PHE A 168 8.22 -4.48 -14.40
CA PHE A 168 7.64 -5.28 -13.33
C PHE A 168 7.38 -6.72 -13.76
N GLU A 169 6.80 -6.93 -14.96
CA GLU A 169 6.56 -8.27 -15.51
C GLU A 169 7.84 -9.13 -15.59
N GLN A 170 8.98 -8.50 -15.92
CA GLN A 170 10.26 -9.19 -15.94
C GLN A 170 10.81 -9.44 -14.54
N LEU A 171 10.71 -8.44 -13.63
CA LEU A 171 11.29 -8.51 -12.29
C LEU A 171 10.51 -9.43 -11.36
N LYS A 172 9.18 -9.52 -11.46
CA LYS A 172 8.34 -10.35 -10.58
C LYS A 172 8.68 -11.84 -10.61
N THR A 173 9.30 -12.33 -11.70
CA THR A 173 9.68 -13.73 -11.84
C THR A 173 10.97 -14.10 -11.09
N THR A 174 11.81 -13.11 -10.79
CA THR A 174 13.14 -13.31 -10.20
C THR A 174 13.29 -12.69 -8.80
N LEU A 175 12.40 -11.76 -8.44
CA LEU A 175 12.50 -11.03 -7.19
C LEU A 175 11.44 -11.49 -6.19
N VAL A 176 11.86 -11.58 -4.92
CA VAL A 176 10.97 -11.84 -3.79
C VAL A 176 11.12 -10.76 -2.73
N ASP A 177 10.09 -10.59 -1.91
CA ASP A 177 10.10 -9.69 -0.76
C ASP A 177 10.93 -10.26 0.41
N SER A 178 10.97 -9.54 1.53
CA SER A 178 11.65 -9.97 2.76
C SER A 178 11.13 -11.29 3.34
N ASP A 179 9.92 -11.69 2.97
CA ASP A 179 9.28 -12.93 3.41
C ASP A 179 9.50 -14.09 2.43
N GLY A 180 10.28 -13.87 1.36
CA GLY A 180 10.53 -14.86 0.31
C GLY A 180 9.35 -15.09 -0.63
N LYS A 181 8.38 -14.14 -0.69
CA LYS A 181 7.22 -14.21 -1.56
C LYS A 181 7.40 -13.31 -2.79
N PRO A 182 6.88 -13.71 -3.96
CA PRO A 182 6.87 -12.84 -5.12
C PRO A 182 6.14 -11.52 -4.84
N TYR A 183 6.65 -10.42 -5.40
CA TYR A 183 5.96 -9.13 -5.34
C TYR A 183 4.64 -9.19 -6.11
N LYS A 184 3.56 -8.68 -5.52
CA LYS A 184 2.21 -8.76 -6.10
C LYS A 184 1.95 -7.71 -7.17
N ASN A 185 2.57 -6.53 -7.06
CA ASN A 185 2.42 -5.43 -8.01
C ASN A 185 3.66 -4.52 -8.02
N GLY A 186 3.77 -3.68 -9.06
CA GLY A 186 4.89 -2.76 -9.26
C GLY A 186 5.01 -1.72 -8.14
N ARG A 187 3.89 -1.27 -7.56
CA ARG A 187 3.87 -0.33 -6.42
C ARG A 187 4.55 -0.91 -5.18
N ASN A 188 4.23 -2.17 -4.82
CA ASN A 188 4.85 -2.82 -3.66
C ASN A 188 6.35 -3.05 -3.88
N LEU A 189 6.74 -3.43 -5.11
CA LEU A 189 8.15 -3.56 -5.47
C LEU A 189 8.85 -2.19 -5.41
N ALA A 190 8.25 -1.13 -5.93
CA ALA A 190 8.81 0.23 -5.86
C ALA A 190 8.98 0.69 -4.42
N ALA A 191 7.93 0.57 -3.59
CA ALA A 191 7.95 0.98 -2.19
C ALA A 191 9.00 0.20 -1.37
N GLY A 192 9.12 -1.12 -1.58
CA GLY A 192 10.15 -1.94 -0.96
C GLY A 192 11.55 -1.56 -1.42
N SER A 193 11.72 -1.27 -2.72
CA SER A 193 13.02 -0.97 -3.32
C SER A 193 13.57 0.39 -2.90
N VAL A 194 12.73 1.44 -2.86
CA VAL A 194 13.12 2.78 -2.39
C VAL A 194 13.62 2.76 -0.95
N ARG A 195 13.12 1.85 -0.12
CA ARG A 195 13.42 1.73 1.30
C ARG A 195 14.54 0.71 1.61
N LEU A 196 15.22 0.19 0.59
CA LEU A 196 16.37 -0.68 0.78
C LEU A 196 17.52 0.06 1.49
N PHE A 197 18.23 -0.66 2.35
CA PHE A 197 19.41 -0.11 3.03
C PHE A 197 20.63 0.00 2.11
N ASP A 198 20.64 -0.76 1.03
CA ASP A 198 21.73 -0.81 0.06
C ASP A 198 21.29 -0.29 -1.31
N ALA A 199 21.90 0.83 -1.72
CA ALA A 199 21.62 1.47 -2.99
C ALA A 199 22.00 0.62 -4.21
N GLY A 200 22.97 -0.25 -4.06
CA GLY A 200 23.38 -1.15 -5.13
C GLY A 200 22.28 -2.17 -5.47
N THR A 201 21.66 -2.74 -4.45
CA THR A 201 20.48 -3.60 -4.63
C THR A 201 19.31 -2.83 -5.25
N CYS A 202 19.14 -1.55 -4.89
CA CYS A 202 18.11 -0.68 -5.45
C CYS A 202 18.30 -0.46 -6.97
N LEU A 203 19.54 -0.36 -7.46
CA LEU A 203 19.85 -0.10 -8.88
C LEU A 203 19.25 -1.16 -9.82
N GLY A 204 19.27 -2.45 -9.42
CA GLY A 204 18.70 -3.55 -10.20
C GLY A 204 17.17 -3.52 -10.32
N ARG A 205 16.48 -2.62 -9.62
CA ARG A 205 15.00 -2.55 -9.57
C ARG A 205 14.37 -1.69 -10.65
N ARG A 206 15.18 -0.99 -11.47
CA ARG A 206 14.73 -0.13 -12.58
C ARG A 206 13.71 0.92 -12.16
N LEU A 207 13.88 1.50 -10.96
CA LEU A 207 13.03 2.57 -10.47
C LEU A 207 13.16 3.83 -11.34
N MET A 208 12.02 4.48 -11.57
CA MET A 208 11.92 5.77 -12.23
C MET A 208 11.24 6.76 -11.29
N PHE A 209 11.67 8.03 -11.33
CA PHE A 209 11.04 9.12 -10.60
C PHE A 209 10.44 10.14 -11.56
N MET A 210 9.22 10.59 -11.27
CA MET A 210 8.53 11.58 -12.07
C MET A 210 7.92 12.64 -11.15
N PRO A 211 8.41 13.90 -11.17
CA PRO A 211 7.89 14.96 -10.34
C PRO A 211 6.49 15.39 -10.79
N PHE A 212 5.63 15.65 -9.81
CA PHE A 212 4.27 16.14 -10.03
C PHE A 212 3.96 17.46 -9.32
N ASN A 213 4.83 17.95 -8.40
CA ASN A 213 4.62 19.22 -7.73
C ASN A 213 5.95 19.85 -7.28
N VAL A 214 5.97 21.18 -7.23
CA VAL A 214 7.03 22.00 -6.62
C VAL A 214 6.46 22.67 -5.38
N LEU A 215 6.95 22.27 -4.20
CA LEU A 215 6.45 22.75 -2.91
C LEU A 215 7.09 24.11 -2.53
N GLU A 216 8.40 24.23 -2.73
CA GLU A 216 9.20 25.43 -2.43
C GLU A 216 10.10 25.76 -3.62
N GLY A 217 10.39 27.03 -3.83
CA GLY A 217 11.17 27.54 -4.95
C GLY A 217 10.32 27.97 -6.15
N MET A 218 10.94 28.72 -7.07
CA MET A 218 10.30 29.25 -8.28
C MET A 218 9.07 30.14 -7.96
N GLU A 219 9.18 30.99 -6.93
CA GLU A 219 8.07 31.84 -6.45
C GLU A 219 7.60 32.83 -7.50
N GLU A 220 8.46 33.19 -8.46
CA GLU A 220 8.17 34.05 -9.62
C GLU A 220 7.18 33.42 -10.61
N LEU A 221 7.01 32.09 -10.54
CA LEU A 221 6.07 31.34 -11.38
C LEU A 221 4.76 31.08 -10.61
N PRO A 222 3.66 31.79 -10.97
CA PRO A 222 2.42 31.75 -10.21
C PRO A 222 1.57 30.51 -10.48
N ARG A 223 1.91 29.67 -11.47
CA ARG A 223 1.13 28.51 -11.89
C ARG A 223 1.89 27.21 -11.68
N LYS A 224 1.20 26.17 -11.20
CA LYS A 224 1.77 24.82 -11.02
C LYS A 224 2.35 24.26 -12.32
N SER A 225 1.63 24.43 -13.44
CA SER A 225 2.09 23.98 -14.76
C SER A 225 3.38 24.67 -15.23
N GLU A 226 3.57 25.94 -14.88
CA GLU A 226 4.79 26.69 -15.19
C GLU A 226 5.98 26.17 -14.38
N ARG A 227 5.81 25.93 -13.09
CA ARG A 227 6.83 25.31 -12.22
C ARG A 227 7.22 23.93 -12.70
N LEU A 228 6.24 23.07 -13.03
CA LEU A 228 6.53 21.74 -13.58
C LEU A 228 7.29 21.82 -14.91
N LYS A 229 6.93 22.77 -15.78
CA LYS A 229 7.65 23.00 -17.04
C LYS A 229 9.09 23.43 -16.78
N ALA A 230 9.32 24.29 -15.78
CA ALA A 230 10.64 24.79 -15.41
C ALA A 230 11.57 23.70 -14.81
N LEU A 231 11.05 22.58 -14.38
CA LEU A 231 11.87 21.42 -13.95
C LEU A 231 12.59 20.71 -15.10
N ARG A 232 12.11 20.84 -16.36
CA ARG A 232 12.70 20.14 -17.53
C ARG A 232 14.15 20.53 -17.79
N PRO A 233 14.52 21.81 -17.92
CA PRO A 233 15.91 22.22 -18.11
C PRO A 233 16.82 21.85 -16.91
N LEU A 234 16.25 21.59 -15.74
CA LEU A 234 16.99 21.11 -14.57
C LEU A 234 17.28 19.60 -14.59
N GLY A 235 16.85 18.88 -15.65
CA GLY A 235 17.11 17.45 -15.82
C GLY A 235 15.99 16.52 -15.34
N PHE A 236 14.87 17.06 -14.89
CA PHE A 236 13.71 16.24 -14.52
C PHE A 236 12.82 15.89 -15.70
N LEU A 237 12.09 14.79 -15.57
CA LEU A 237 10.99 14.43 -16.46
C LEU A 237 9.66 14.57 -15.72
N PRO A 238 8.99 15.75 -15.75
CA PRO A 238 7.75 15.97 -15.03
C PRO A 238 6.60 15.10 -15.54
N CYS A 239 5.71 14.74 -14.62
CA CYS A 239 4.48 14.04 -14.90
C CYS A 239 3.69 14.71 -16.04
N LYS A 240 3.08 13.92 -16.91
CA LYS A 240 2.22 14.42 -17.98
C LYS A 240 1.01 15.11 -17.40
N TYR A 241 0.72 16.31 -17.90
CA TYR A 241 -0.45 17.09 -17.50
C TYR A 241 -1.11 17.78 -18.69
N MET A 242 -2.35 18.18 -18.50
CA MET A 242 -3.16 19.00 -19.40
C MET A 242 -3.75 20.16 -18.60
N VAL A 243 -3.68 21.37 -19.11
CA VAL A 243 -4.25 22.57 -18.46
C VAL A 243 -5.48 23.01 -19.24
N THR A 244 -6.61 23.24 -18.55
CA THR A 244 -7.83 23.76 -19.16
C THR A 244 -7.69 25.24 -19.45
N LYS A 245 -8.24 25.70 -20.56
CA LYS A 245 -8.31 27.15 -20.90
C LYS A 245 -9.61 27.78 -20.40
N ARG A 246 -10.63 26.97 -20.18
CA ARG A 246 -11.98 27.29 -19.71
C ARG A 246 -12.53 26.12 -18.92
N PRO A 247 -13.63 26.27 -18.19
CA PRO A 247 -14.37 25.14 -17.65
C PRO A 247 -14.76 24.13 -18.74
N LEU A 248 -14.66 22.85 -18.44
CA LEU A 248 -14.99 21.76 -19.34
C LEU A 248 -16.39 21.23 -19.04
N THR A 249 -17.09 20.79 -20.06
CA THR A 249 -18.28 19.95 -19.91
C THR A 249 -17.90 18.56 -19.39
N GLN A 250 -18.89 17.83 -18.89
CA GLN A 250 -18.66 16.45 -18.41
C GLN A 250 -18.02 15.59 -19.51
N LYS A 251 -18.52 15.65 -20.73
CA LYS A 251 -17.98 14.90 -21.88
C LYS A 251 -16.53 15.27 -22.18
N GLU A 252 -16.19 16.56 -22.17
CA GLU A 252 -14.81 17.02 -22.39
C GLU A 252 -13.88 16.58 -21.25
N THR A 253 -14.40 16.51 -20.02
CA THR A 253 -13.67 16.01 -18.85
C THR A 253 -13.38 14.51 -19.02
N GLU A 254 -14.37 13.71 -19.41
CA GLU A 254 -14.22 12.28 -19.69
C GLU A 254 -13.25 12.03 -20.85
N ASP A 255 -13.33 12.83 -21.92
CA ASP A 255 -12.40 12.76 -23.06
C ASP A 255 -10.96 13.08 -22.65
N GLY A 256 -10.77 14.09 -21.79
CA GLY A 256 -9.45 14.44 -21.24
C GLY A 256 -8.87 13.33 -20.36
N ILE A 257 -9.70 12.72 -19.53
CA ILE A 257 -9.30 11.56 -18.69
C ILE A 257 -8.86 10.39 -19.59
N ARG A 258 -9.67 10.07 -20.62
CA ARG A 258 -9.35 9.00 -21.58
C ARG A 258 -8.02 9.24 -22.29
N GLN A 259 -7.78 10.47 -22.81
CA GLN A 259 -6.51 10.82 -23.46
C GLN A 259 -5.30 10.64 -22.56
N LEU A 260 -5.41 11.02 -21.29
CA LEU A 260 -4.32 10.84 -20.33
C LEU A 260 -4.11 9.35 -19.98
N LYS A 261 -5.18 8.56 -19.88
CA LYS A 261 -5.10 7.11 -19.67
C LYS A 261 -4.42 6.41 -20.84
N GLU A 262 -4.81 6.72 -22.08
CA GLU A 262 -4.18 6.19 -23.29
C GLU A 262 -2.69 6.57 -23.37
N TYR A 263 -2.37 7.84 -23.11
CA TYR A 263 -0.98 8.28 -23.05
C TYR A 263 -0.15 7.50 -22.03
N ALA A 264 -0.69 7.23 -20.83
CA ALA A 264 0.03 6.48 -19.80
C ALA A 264 0.28 5.03 -20.22
N ALA A 265 -0.68 4.39 -20.88
CA ALA A 265 -0.55 3.04 -21.41
C ALA A 265 0.53 2.98 -22.52
N ASP A 266 0.50 3.89 -23.48
CA ASP A 266 1.48 3.97 -24.56
C ASP A 266 2.91 4.28 -24.06
N ALA A 267 3.02 5.08 -23.01
CA ALA A 267 4.28 5.46 -22.37
C ALA A 267 4.79 4.45 -21.33
N ASP A 268 4.07 3.37 -21.11
CA ASP A 268 4.35 2.35 -20.08
C ASP A 268 4.51 2.94 -18.67
N ILE A 269 3.59 3.84 -18.29
CA ILE A 269 3.56 4.53 -17.00
C ILE A 269 2.41 3.97 -16.16
N PRO A 270 2.68 3.43 -14.94
CA PRO A 270 1.62 2.91 -14.08
C PRO A 270 0.82 4.07 -13.46
N ILE A 271 -0.50 4.01 -13.60
CA ILE A 271 -1.42 5.00 -13.03
C ILE A 271 -2.62 4.30 -12.39
N ASP A 272 -3.14 4.85 -11.31
CA ASP A 272 -4.37 4.39 -10.63
C ASP A 272 -5.52 5.42 -10.75
N GLY A 273 -5.35 6.44 -11.58
CA GLY A 273 -6.34 7.49 -11.79
C GLY A 273 -5.77 8.76 -12.43
N ILE A 274 -6.49 9.84 -12.26
CA ILE A 274 -6.11 11.19 -12.70
C ILE A 274 -6.25 12.16 -11.51
N VAL A 275 -5.29 13.03 -11.32
CA VAL A 275 -5.38 14.15 -10.38
C VAL A 275 -5.88 15.38 -11.12
N ILE A 276 -6.89 16.05 -10.55
CA ILE A 276 -7.28 17.41 -10.95
C ILE A 276 -6.91 18.38 -9.84
N THR A 277 -6.32 19.51 -10.17
CA THR A 277 -5.94 20.54 -9.20
C THR A 277 -6.04 21.94 -9.81
N TYR A 278 -6.29 22.96 -8.99
CA TYR A 278 -6.19 24.33 -9.46
C TYR A 278 -4.77 24.63 -9.94
N ASN A 279 -4.67 25.24 -11.14
CA ASN A 279 -3.37 25.59 -11.73
C ASN A 279 -2.76 26.83 -11.08
N ASP A 280 -3.58 27.75 -10.58
CA ASP A 280 -3.16 28.95 -9.86
C ASP A 280 -2.74 28.60 -8.42
N ILE A 281 -1.50 28.96 -8.04
CA ILE A 281 -0.92 28.58 -6.73
C ILE A 281 -1.53 29.41 -5.59
N ALA A 282 -1.88 30.68 -5.83
CA ALA A 282 -2.50 31.52 -4.81
C ALA A 282 -3.91 31.00 -4.46
N LEU A 283 -4.69 30.65 -5.48
CA LEU A 283 -5.98 30.01 -5.31
C LEU A 283 -5.83 28.67 -4.57
N SER A 284 -4.89 27.81 -4.99
CA SER A 284 -4.61 26.53 -4.31
C SER A 284 -4.36 26.71 -2.81
N LYS A 285 -3.48 27.66 -2.46
CA LYS A 285 -3.15 27.95 -1.05
C LYS A 285 -4.36 28.47 -0.28
N SER A 286 -5.25 29.25 -0.91
CA SER A 286 -6.46 29.80 -0.27
C SER A 286 -7.52 28.75 0.05
N CYS A 287 -7.54 27.62 -0.65
CA CYS A 287 -8.48 26.51 -0.39
C CYS A 287 -8.23 25.81 0.96
N GLY A 288 -7.00 25.89 1.48
CA GLY A 288 -6.61 25.27 2.73
C GLY A 288 -6.59 23.74 2.67
N ARG A 289 -6.69 23.13 3.86
CA ARG A 289 -6.62 21.67 4.04
C ARG A 289 -7.52 21.18 5.16
N THR A 290 -7.83 19.89 5.15
CA THR A 290 -8.34 19.14 6.30
C THR A 290 -7.17 18.51 7.07
N GLY A 291 -7.43 17.71 8.09
CA GLY A 291 -6.41 16.90 8.75
C GLY A 291 -5.75 15.86 7.83
N HIS A 292 -6.42 15.48 6.72
CA HIS A 292 -5.98 14.38 5.85
C HIS A 292 -5.82 14.74 4.38
N HIS A 293 -6.48 15.82 3.90
CA HIS A 293 -6.53 16.16 2.47
C HIS A 293 -6.30 17.65 2.23
N TYR A 294 -5.58 17.97 1.15
CA TYR A 294 -5.64 19.31 0.56
C TYR A 294 -6.98 19.49 -0.17
N LYS A 295 -7.53 20.72 -0.11
CA LYS A 295 -8.80 21.07 -0.77
C LYS A 295 -8.63 21.68 -2.16
N ASP A 296 -7.43 21.78 -2.63
CA ASP A 296 -7.07 22.38 -3.94
C ASP A 296 -7.03 21.40 -5.09
N GLY A 297 -7.43 20.15 -4.84
CA GLY A 297 -7.45 19.09 -5.84
C GLY A 297 -8.29 17.88 -5.42
N LEU A 298 -8.63 17.08 -6.43
CA LEU A 298 -9.31 15.79 -6.30
C LEU A 298 -8.51 14.70 -7.02
N ALA A 299 -8.64 13.48 -6.54
CA ALA A 299 -8.11 12.28 -7.18
C ALA A 299 -9.26 11.49 -7.79
N PHE A 300 -9.45 11.58 -9.12
CA PHE A 300 -10.35 10.71 -9.85
C PHE A 300 -9.72 9.33 -9.94
N LYS A 301 -10.36 8.35 -9.35
CA LYS A 301 -9.92 6.96 -9.44
C LYS A 301 -10.66 6.25 -10.55
N PHE A 302 -9.91 5.46 -11.32
CA PHE A 302 -10.55 4.55 -12.27
C PHE A 302 -11.40 3.55 -11.51
N GLU A 303 -12.50 3.12 -12.15
CA GLU A 303 -13.29 2.02 -11.63
C GLU A 303 -12.40 0.78 -11.55
N ASP A 304 -12.53 0.06 -10.46
CA ASP A 304 -11.87 -1.23 -10.30
C ASP A 304 -12.49 -2.22 -11.31
N ASP A 305 -11.67 -3.03 -11.95
CA ASP A 305 -12.17 -4.06 -12.87
C ASP A 305 -13.06 -5.05 -12.09
N LEU A 306 -14.21 -5.39 -12.70
CA LEU A 306 -15.18 -6.31 -12.12
C LEU A 306 -15.00 -7.71 -12.71
N PHE A 307 -14.87 -8.68 -11.82
CA PHE A 307 -14.67 -10.08 -12.17
C PHE A 307 -15.86 -10.90 -11.70
N GLN A 308 -16.44 -11.66 -12.62
CA GLN A 308 -17.54 -12.55 -12.28
C GLN A 308 -17.02 -13.84 -11.66
N THR A 309 -17.63 -14.25 -10.54
CA THR A 309 -17.37 -15.52 -9.87
C THR A 309 -18.65 -16.05 -9.21
N LYS A 310 -18.56 -17.20 -8.55
CA LYS A 310 -19.70 -17.83 -7.87
C LYS A 310 -19.46 -17.91 -6.36
N LEU A 311 -20.40 -17.39 -5.58
CA LEU A 311 -20.37 -17.48 -4.12
C LEU A 311 -20.59 -18.94 -3.70
N GLN A 312 -19.59 -19.55 -3.05
CA GLN A 312 -19.66 -20.94 -2.59
C GLN A 312 -20.32 -21.04 -1.22
N THR A 313 -19.86 -20.22 -0.29
CA THR A 313 -20.37 -20.20 1.10
C THR A 313 -20.06 -18.87 1.77
N ILE A 314 -20.69 -18.61 2.91
CA ILE A 314 -20.35 -17.51 3.80
C ILE A 314 -19.78 -18.13 5.08
N GLU A 315 -18.53 -17.82 5.38
CA GLU A 315 -17.89 -18.18 6.66
C GLU A 315 -18.21 -17.14 7.73
N TRP A 316 -18.48 -17.62 8.93
CA TRP A 316 -18.87 -16.81 10.08
C TRP A 316 -17.89 -17.02 11.23
N THR A 317 -17.22 -15.96 11.67
CA THR A 317 -16.20 -16.05 12.71
C THR A 317 -16.43 -15.01 13.80
N PRO A 318 -16.59 -15.41 15.08
CA PRO A 318 -16.71 -14.50 16.19
C PRO A 318 -15.43 -13.69 16.40
N GLY A 319 -15.58 -12.38 16.53
CA GLY A 319 -14.53 -11.45 16.91
C GLY A 319 -14.37 -11.30 18.44
N ARG A 320 -13.45 -10.46 18.87
CA ARG A 320 -13.17 -10.20 20.30
C ARG A 320 -14.35 -9.58 21.07
N THR A 321 -15.23 -8.88 20.40
CA THR A 321 -16.42 -8.25 21.00
C THR A 321 -17.62 -9.21 21.10
N GLY A 322 -17.57 -10.33 20.37
CA GLY A 322 -18.69 -11.24 20.16
C GLY A 322 -19.39 -11.02 18.83
N GLU A 323 -19.11 -9.95 18.10
CA GLU A 323 -19.58 -9.72 16.74
C GLU A 323 -19.09 -10.85 15.83
N ILE A 324 -20.01 -11.46 15.07
CA ILE A 324 -19.71 -12.54 14.14
C ILE A 324 -19.56 -11.92 12.73
N ALA A 325 -18.31 -11.86 12.27
CA ALA A 325 -17.98 -11.29 10.97
C ALA A 325 -18.24 -12.28 9.84
N PRO A 326 -19.04 -11.90 8.80
CA PRO A 326 -19.23 -12.70 7.61
C PRO A 326 -18.10 -12.49 6.60
N VAL A 327 -17.65 -13.58 5.98
CA VAL A 327 -16.67 -13.59 4.90
C VAL A 327 -17.20 -14.43 3.75
N ALA A 328 -17.34 -13.83 2.57
CA ALA A 328 -17.65 -14.57 1.35
C ALA A 328 -16.50 -15.48 0.95
N ILE A 329 -16.81 -16.73 0.66
CA ILE A 329 -15.93 -17.69 0.00
C ILE A 329 -16.51 -17.96 -1.38
N PHE A 330 -15.72 -17.71 -2.43
CA PHE A 330 -16.17 -17.85 -3.81
C PHE A 330 -15.14 -18.62 -4.65
N GLU A 331 -15.54 -19.04 -5.84
CA GLU A 331 -14.63 -19.69 -6.78
C GLU A 331 -13.44 -18.78 -7.04
N PRO A 332 -12.19 -19.29 -6.98
CA PRO A 332 -11.02 -18.45 -7.18
C PRO A 332 -11.06 -17.69 -8.51
N VAL A 333 -10.73 -16.42 -8.47
CA VAL A 333 -10.61 -15.56 -9.63
C VAL A 333 -9.27 -14.81 -9.59
N GLU A 334 -8.61 -14.72 -10.74
CA GLU A 334 -7.35 -13.97 -10.85
C GLU A 334 -7.64 -12.49 -11.04
N ILE A 335 -7.14 -11.66 -10.12
CA ILE A 335 -7.27 -10.20 -10.15
C ILE A 335 -5.88 -9.61 -9.95
N ASP A 336 -5.37 -8.85 -10.91
CA ASP A 336 -4.04 -8.21 -10.87
C ASP A 336 -2.91 -9.21 -10.52
N GLY A 337 -2.91 -10.38 -11.16
CA GLY A 337 -1.91 -11.43 -10.94
C GLY A 337 -1.98 -12.11 -9.57
N CYS A 338 -3.08 -11.94 -8.83
CA CYS A 338 -3.32 -12.61 -7.56
C CYS A 338 -4.61 -13.42 -7.62
N GLU A 339 -4.55 -14.67 -7.15
CA GLU A 339 -5.74 -15.47 -6.94
C GLU A 339 -6.50 -14.96 -5.71
N VAL A 340 -7.77 -14.63 -5.90
CA VAL A 340 -8.68 -14.11 -4.88
C VAL A 340 -9.87 -15.04 -4.76
N SER A 341 -10.17 -15.50 -3.56
CA SER A 341 -11.29 -16.41 -3.26
C SER A 341 -12.09 -16.02 -2.02
N ARG A 342 -11.72 -14.90 -1.38
CA ARG A 342 -12.34 -14.46 -0.12
C ARG A 342 -12.52 -12.95 -0.11
N ALA A 343 -13.68 -12.48 0.40
CA ALA A 343 -13.94 -11.05 0.62
C ALA A 343 -14.76 -10.83 1.90
N SER A 344 -14.48 -9.76 2.64
CA SER A 344 -15.32 -9.38 3.79
C SER A 344 -16.71 -8.95 3.32
N LEU A 345 -17.74 -9.41 4.03
CA LEU A 345 -19.13 -8.96 3.83
C LEU A 345 -19.57 -7.95 4.90
N HIS A 346 -18.63 -7.44 5.67
CA HIS A 346 -18.79 -6.41 6.69
C HIS A 346 -19.81 -6.75 7.78
N ASN A 347 -21.11 -6.83 7.45
CA ASN A 347 -22.22 -7.05 8.40
C ASN A 347 -23.44 -7.64 7.69
N LEU A 348 -24.53 -7.91 8.43
CA LEU A 348 -25.76 -8.46 7.86
C LEU A 348 -26.47 -7.53 6.89
N SER A 349 -26.44 -6.22 7.13
CA SER A 349 -27.07 -5.25 6.23
C SER A 349 -26.45 -5.29 4.84
N PHE A 350 -25.13 -5.50 4.74
CA PHE A 350 -24.43 -5.64 3.45
C PHE A 350 -24.88 -6.91 2.70
N ILE A 351 -25.07 -8.02 3.41
CA ILE A 351 -25.59 -9.27 2.84
C ILE A 351 -27.03 -9.09 2.37
N GLU A 352 -27.86 -8.39 3.16
CA GLU A 352 -29.27 -8.11 2.85
C GLU A 352 -29.40 -7.20 1.61
N ASP A 353 -28.60 -6.13 1.54
CA ASP A 353 -28.60 -5.18 0.41
C ASP A 353 -28.24 -5.83 -0.92
N LEU A 354 -27.28 -6.74 -0.88
CA LEU A 354 -26.86 -7.48 -2.07
C LEU A 354 -27.64 -8.79 -2.28
N GLU A 355 -28.52 -9.16 -1.33
CA GLU A 355 -29.29 -10.41 -1.39
C GLU A 355 -28.36 -11.65 -1.58
N LEU A 356 -27.22 -11.69 -0.85
CA LEU A 356 -26.20 -12.71 -1.05
C LEU A 356 -26.61 -14.06 -0.46
N ALA A 357 -26.62 -15.08 -1.29
CA ALA A 357 -26.86 -16.46 -0.88
C ALA A 357 -25.84 -17.42 -1.54
N PRO A 358 -25.44 -18.52 -0.87
CA PRO A 358 -24.57 -19.53 -1.49
C PRO A 358 -25.12 -19.99 -2.85
N GLY A 359 -24.25 -20.05 -3.84
CA GLY A 359 -24.57 -20.44 -5.22
C GLY A 359 -24.86 -19.30 -6.17
N CYS A 360 -25.08 -18.05 -5.70
CA CYS A 360 -25.29 -16.90 -6.59
C CYS A 360 -24.00 -16.49 -7.33
N ARG A 361 -24.17 -15.94 -8.53
CA ARG A 361 -23.10 -15.29 -9.29
C ARG A 361 -22.90 -13.88 -8.75
N ILE A 362 -21.66 -13.53 -8.48
CA ILE A 362 -21.29 -12.24 -7.92
C ILE A 362 -20.23 -11.56 -8.79
N LEU A 363 -20.22 -10.24 -8.77
CA LEU A 363 -19.12 -9.43 -9.27
C LEU A 363 -18.22 -9.08 -8.09
N VAL A 364 -16.93 -9.30 -8.26
CA VAL A 364 -15.91 -8.97 -7.26
C VAL A 364 -14.88 -8.04 -7.86
N SER A 365 -14.34 -7.16 -7.04
CA SER A 365 -13.25 -6.24 -7.38
C SER A 365 -12.14 -6.32 -6.34
N LYS A 366 -11.05 -5.62 -6.61
CA LYS A 366 -9.97 -5.38 -5.66
C LYS A 366 -9.87 -3.89 -5.34
N ARG A 367 -10.69 -3.42 -4.39
CA ARG A 367 -10.70 -2.00 -4.02
C ARG A 367 -9.31 -1.53 -3.58
N ASN A 368 -8.89 -0.40 -4.15
CA ASN A 368 -7.54 0.15 -3.96
C ASN A 368 -6.42 -0.84 -4.34
N MET A 369 -6.64 -1.75 -5.30
CA MET A 369 -5.70 -2.77 -5.78
C MET A 369 -5.24 -3.78 -4.70
N ILE A 370 -5.88 -3.80 -3.52
CA ILE A 370 -5.44 -4.61 -2.37
C ILE A 370 -6.57 -5.42 -1.76
N ILE A 371 -7.74 -4.81 -1.52
CA ILE A 371 -8.81 -5.40 -0.69
C ILE A 371 -9.91 -6.01 -1.56
N PRO A 372 -10.09 -7.34 -1.54
CA PRO A 372 -11.21 -7.98 -2.23
C PRO A 372 -12.56 -7.49 -1.68
N HIS A 373 -13.48 -7.18 -2.59
CA HIS A 373 -14.81 -6.69 -2.28
C HIS A 373 -15.85 -7.33 -3.19
N VAL A 374 -17.03 -7.64 -2.65
CA VAL A 374 -18.19 -8.08 -3.43
C VAL A 374 -18.97 -6.83 -3.83
N GLU A 375 -19.06 -6.57 -5.14
CA GLU A 375 -19.70 -5.34 -5.66
C GLU A 375 -21.17 -5.56 -5.96
N GLU A 376 -21.53 -6.72 -6.51
CA GLU A 376 -22.90 -6.98 -6.98
C GLU A 376 -23.24 -8.47 -6.92
N ASN A 377 -24.53 -8.77 -6.74
CA ASN A 377 -25.12 -10.08 -6.95
C ASN A 377 -25.92 -10.07 -8.27
N LEU A 378 -25.55 -10.93 -9.20
CA LEU A 378 -26.18 -11.06 -10.50
C LEU A 378 -27.46 -11.94 -10.49
N ASP A 379 -27.69 -12.67 -9.39
CA ASP A 379 -28.80 -13.63 -9.25
C ASP A 379 -29.74 -13.25 -8.09
N ARG A 380 -30.20 -11.99 -8.06
CA ARG A 380 -31.14 -11.49 -7.05
C ARG A 380 -32.52 -12.14 -7.15
N GLY A 381 -33.29 -12.09 -6.05
CA GLY A 381 -34.71 -12.46 -6.03
C GLY A 381 -35.07 -13.76 -5.28
N ASN A 382 -34.07 -14.55 -4.84
CA ASN A 382 -34.28 -15.77 -4.04
C ASN A 382 -33.55 -15.69 -2.69
N PHE A 383 -33.53 -14.51 -2.09
CA PHE A 383 -32.80 -14.27 -0.85
C PHE A 383 -33.70 -14.48 0.38
N SER A 384 -33.19 -15.18 1.39
CA SER A 384 -33.77 -15.25 2.71
C SER A 384 -32.64 -15.09 3.74
N MET A 385 -32.70 -14.04 4.52
CA MET A 385 -31.72 -13.80 5.59
C MET A 385 -31.66 -14.97 6.56
N ASP A 386 -32.81 -15.50 6.95
CA ASP A 386 -32.93 -16.62 7.88
C ASP A 386 -32.26 -17.91 7.40
N ALA A 387 -32.21 -18.13 6.08
CA ALA A 387 -31.52 -19.27 5.48
C ALA A 387 -30.00 -19.09 5.38
N VAL A 388 -29.51 -17.86 5.47
CA VAL A 388 -28.09 -17.53 5.27
C VAL A 388 -27.35 -17.37 6.59
N ILE A 389 -28.00 -16.85 7.64
CA ILE A 389 -27.36 -16.62 8.93
C ILE A 389 -27.29 -17.89 9.79
N PRO A 390 -26.21 -18.14 10.54
CA PRO A 390 -26.16 -19.20 11.52
C PRO A 390 -26.97 -18.81 12.76
N HIS A 391 -27.97 -19.63 13.13
CA HIS A 391 -28.78 -19.46 14.36
C HIS A 391 -28.02 -19.82 15.64
N GLN A 392 -26.92 -20.54 15.49
CA GLN A 392 -26.01 -20.89 16.57
C GLN A 392 -24.60 -20.42 16.23
N CYS A 393 -23.87 -19.96 17.24
CA CYS A 393 -22.47 -19.58 17.08
C CYS A 393 -21.65 -20.76 16.54
N PRO A 394 -20.95 -20.61 15.40
CA PRO A 394 -20.21 -21.71 14.79
C PRO A 394 -19.04 -22.22 15.66
N CYS A 395 -18.70 -21.51 16.73
CA CYS A 395 -17.58 -21.87 17.60
C CYS A 395 -18.03 -22.47 18.94
N CYS A 396 -19.07 -21.95 19.58
CA CYS A 396 -19.50 -22.43 20.90
C CYS A 396 -20.92 -23.06 20.93
N GLY A 397 -21.67 -23.02 19.81
CA GLY A 397 -23.01 -23.60 19.70
C GLY A 397 -24.14 -22.81 20.39
N GLU A 398 -23.82 -21.73 21.11
CA GLU A 398 -24.84 -20.90 21.75
C GLU A 398 -25.65 -20.11 20.70
N PRO A 399 -26.94 -19.80 20.99
CA PRO A 399 -27.77 -19.03 20.07
C PRO A 399 -27.14 -17.68 19.69
N THR A 400 -27.24 -17.33 18.42
CA THR A 400 -26.82 -16.02 17.92
C THR A 400 -27.93 -14.99 18.04
N ARG A 401 -27.59 -13.72 18.08
CA ARG A 401 -28.53 -12.60 18.11
C ARG A 401 -28.17 -11.52 17.11
N ILE A 402 -29.17 -10.89 16.54
CA ILE A 402 -29.00 -9.72 15.68
C ILE A 402 -29.05 -8.47 16.57
N HIS A 403 -27.98 -7.66 16.49
CA HIS A 403 -27.93 -6.35 17.09
C HIS A 403 -28.12 -5.30 16.02
N GLU A 404 -28.93 -4.28 16.32
CA GLU A 404 -29.19 -3.16 15.44
C GLU A 404 -28.54 -1.89 16.01
N THR A 405 -27.78 -1.18 15.21
CA THR A 405 -27.13 0.09 15.58
C THR A 405 -27.45 1.15 14.53
N SER A 406 -27.64 2.40 14.96
CA SER A 406 -27.76 3.52 14.03
C SER A 406 -26.39 3.88 13.49
N GLY A 407 -26.27 3.94 12.17
CA GLY A 407 -25.03 4.32 11.46
C GLY A 407 -25.36 5.28 10.32
N ARG A 408 -24.34 5.79 9.64
CA ARG A 408 -24.50 6.58 8.41
C ARG A 408 -24.11 5.73 7.20
N GLY A 409 -24.97 5.72 6.19
CA GLY A 409 -24.67 5.15 4.88
C GLY A 409 -23.58 5.95 4.14
N GLU A 410 -23.11 5.44 3.01
CA GLU A 410 -22.09 6.10 2.17
C GLU A 410 -22.52 7.52 1.73
N ASN A 411 -23.82 7.77 1.59
CA ASN A 411 -24.41 9.07 1.21
C ASN A 411 -24.75 9.97 2.40
N GLY A 412 -24.36 9.61 3.64
CA GLY A 412 -24.66 10.38 4.86
C GLY A 412 -26.06 10.19 5.42
N GLU A 413 -26.89 9.33 4.87
CA GLU A 413 -28.24 8.99 5.34
C GLU A 413 -28.16 8.16 6.65
N GLU A 414 -29.07 8.39 7.58
CA GLU A 414 -29.19 7.55 8.77
C GLU A 414 -29.71 6.17 8.36
N ARG A 415 -28.96 5.13 8.76
CA ARG A 415 -29.22 3.76 8.39
C ARG A 415 -29.10 2.84 9.61
N VAL A 416 -29.99 1.85 9.70
CA VAL A 416 -29.88 0.78 10.66
C VAL A 416 -28.85 -0.26 10.13
N ILE A 417 -27.81 -0.49 10.90
CA ILE A 417 -26.81 -1.52 10.62
C ILE A 417 -27.11 -2.73 11.49
N LYS A 418 -27.36 -3.86 10.84
CA LYS A 418 -27.60 -5.16 11.49
C LYS A 418 -26.28 -5.94 11.55
N THR A 419 -25.94 -6.44 12.73
CA THR A 419 -24.75 -7.27 12.97
C THR A 419 -25.15 -8.51 13.76
N LEU A 420 -24.48 -9.64 13.47
CA LEU A 420 -24.71 -10.90 14.18
C LEU A 420 -23.77 -11.00 15.37
N PHE A 421 -24.28 -11.43 16.52
CA PHE A 421 -23.50 -11.54 17.75
C PHE A 421 -23.62 -12.91 18.41
N CYS A 422 -22.53 -13.35 19.01
CA CYS A 422 -22.47 -14.37 20.04
C CYS A 422 -22.32 -13.70 21.40
N ASP A 423 -23.35 -13.72 22.22
CA ASP A 423 -23.35 -13.08 23.55
C ASP A 423 -22.59 -13.90 24.61
N ASN A 424 -22.19 -15.13 24.29
CA ASN A 424 -21.44 -15.98 25.20
C ASN A 424 -20.04 -15.41 25.50
N ALA A 425 -19.86 -14.90 26.72
CA ALA A 425 -18.57 -14.38 27.18
C ALA A 425 -17.49 -15.49 27.28
N ALA A 426 -17.91 -16.76 27.42
CA ALA A 426 -17.03 -17.92 27.50
C ALA A 426 -16.70 -18.55 26.13
N CYS A 427 -17.17 -17.96 25.02
CA CYS A 427 -16.83 -18.44 23.68
C CYS A 427 -15.32 -18.47 23.48
N GLU A 428 -14.75 -19.63 23.19
CA GLU A 428 -13.29 -19.83 23.10
C GLU A 428 -12.64 -18.92 22.05
N THR A 429 -13.26 -18.79 20.87
CA THR A 429 -12.74 -17.92 19.81
C THR A 429 -12.80 -16.46 20.22
N ARG A 430 -13.87 -16.00 20.86
CA ARG A 430 -13.97 -14.65 21.40
C ARG A 430 -12.85 -14.37 22.40
N ARG A 431 -12.58 -15.31 23.32
CA ARG A 431 -11.50 -15.25 24.30
C ARG A 431 -10.13 -15.18 23.62
N LEU A 432 -9.87 -16.09 22.67
CA LEU A 432 -8.62 -16.09 21.91
C LEU A 432 -8.38 -14.74 21.22
N LYS A 433 -9.41 -14.18 20.54
CA LYS A 433 -9.31 -12.88 19.87
C LYS A 433 -9.09 -11.71 20.85
N GLN A 434 -9.56 -11.80 22.09
CA GLN A 434 -9.27 -10.82 23.14
C GLN A 434 -7.79 -10.88 23.55
N PHE A 435 -7.20 -12.07 23.70
CA PHE A 435 -5.76 -12.23 23.96
C PHE A 435 -4.91 -11.77 22.79
N VAL A 436 -5.28 -12.10 21.55
CA VAL A 436 -4.60 -11.61 20.33
C VAL A 436 -4.57 -10.08 20.31
N HIS A 437 -5.70 -9.44 20.62
CA HIS A 437 -5.74 -7.99 20.69
C HIS A 437 -4.84 -7.45 21.82
N PHE A 438 -4.90 -8.06 23.01
CA PHE A 438 -4.11 -7.64 24.16
C PHE A 438 -2.60 -7.64 23.86
N VAL A 439 -2.08 -8.68 23.20
CA VAL A 439 -0.66 -8.77 22.86
C VAL A 439 -0.27 -7.97 21.61
N SER A 440 -1.23 -7.48 20.84
CA SER A 440 -0.99 -6.82 19.56
C SER A 440 -0.24 -5.49 19.73
N LYS A 441 0.36 -5.02 18.61
CA LYS A 441 1.07 -3.73 18.52
C LYS A 441 0.20 -2.52 18.94
N LYS A 442 -1.12 -2.62 18.77
CA LYS A 442 -2.08 -1.56 19.14
C LYS A 442 -2.45 -1.53 20.63
N ALA A 443 -2.04 -2.54 21.40
CA ALA A 443 -2.30 -2.64 22.84
C ALA A 443 -0.97 -2.78 23.61
N MET A 444 -0.61 -3.97 24.09
CA MET A 444 0.58 -4.15 24.96
C MET A 444 1.88 -4.41 24.17
N ASN A 445 1.80 -4.58 22.85
CA ASN A 445 2.94 -4.83 21.96
C ASN A 445 3.89 -5.93 22.45
N ILE A 446 3.35 -7.10 22.79
CA ILE A 446 4.13 -8.26 23.23
C ILE A 446 4.52 -9.08 22.00
N GLU A 447 5.81 -9.06 21.66
CA GLU A 447 6.33 -9.77 20.50
C GLU A 447 6.44 -11.28 20.75
N GLY A 448 6.36 -12.08 19.68
CA GLY A 448 6.50 -13.55 19.73
C GLY A 448 5.24 -14.33 20.10
N LEU A 449 4.14 -13.67 20.48
CA LEU A 449 2.86 -14.30 20.80
C LEU A 449 1.89 -14.16 19.62
N SER A 450 2.05 -15.00 18.59
CA SER A 450 1.09 -15.11 17.49
C SER A 450 -0.24 -15.73 17.94
N GLU A 451 -1.30 -15.57 17.14
CA GLU A 451 -2.61 -16.21 17.41
C GLU A 451 -2.47 -17.73 17.62
N GLY A 452 -1.74 -18.42 16.74
CA GLY A 452 -1.54 -19.88 16.88
C GLY A 452 -0.68 -20.26 18.11
N THR A 453 0.20 -19.36 18.59
CA THR A 453 0.92 -19.58 19.85
C THR A 453 -0.02 -19.45 21.04
N LEU A 454 -0.84 -18.39 21.06
CA LEU A 454 -1.83 -18.17 22.12
C LEU A 454 -2.86 -19.30 22.20
N GLU A 455 -3.37 -19.77 21.06
CA GLU A 455 -4.28 -20.90 20.98
C GLU A 455 -3.71 -22.17 21.64
N LYS A 456 -2.43 -22.49 21.35
CA LYS A 456 -1.74 -23.62 21.96
C LYS A 456 -1.55 -23.44 23.47
N LEU A 457 -1.23 -22.24 23.93
CA LEU A 457 -1.03 -21.95 25.35
C LEU A 457 -2.35 -21.97 26.14
N ILE A 458 -3.43 -21.48 25.56
CA ILE A 458 -4.78 -21.55 26.12
C ILE A 458 -5.25 -23.00 26.16
N GLY A 459 -5.08 -23.77 25.06
CA GLY A 459 -5.44 -25.18 24.99
C GLY A 459 -4.67 -26.07 25.99
N ARG A 460 -3.45 -25.68 26.38
CA ARG A 460 -2.68 -26.35 27.43
C ARG A 460 -3.08 -25.91 28.85
N GLY A 461 -4.00 -24.94 28.99
CA GLY A 461 -4.37 -24.40 30.28
C GLY A 461 -3.31 -23.51 30.93
N TRP A 462 -2.34 -22.99 30.18
CA TRP A 462 -1.28 -22.12 30.70
C TRP A 462 -1.70 -20.64 30.74
N ILE A 463 -2.72 -20.28 29.98
CA ILE A 463 -3.28 -18.91 29.93
C ILE A 463 -4.79 -18.98 30.18
N HIS A 464 -5.23 -18.41 31.29
CA HIS A 464 -6.64 -18.21 31.65
C HIS A 464 -7.00 -16.70 31.80
N SER A 465 -6.01 -15.88 32.09
CA SER A 465 -6.15 -14.44 32.29
C SER A 465 -4.97 -13.68 31.64
N TYR A 466 -5.10 -12.37 31.45
CA TYR A 466 -4.00 -11.55 30.92
C TYR A 466 -2.74 -11.58 31.82
N LEU A 467 -2.87 -11.79 33.13
CA LEU A 467 -1.74 -11.91 34.06
C LEU A 467 -0.90 -13.16 33.79
N ASP A 468 -1.49 -14.23 33.29
CA ASP A 468 -0.77 -15.48 33.04
C ASP A 468 0.24 -15.33 31.92
N ILE A 469 0.04 -14.40 30.99
CA ILE A 469 1.00 -14.06 29.95
C ILE A 469 2.33 -13.64 30.55
N TYR A 470 2.32 -12.86 31.63
CA TYR A 470 3.53 -12.41 32.33
C TYR A 470 4.17 -13.51 33.20
N ARG A 471 3.45 -14.62 33.41
CA ARG A 471 3.91 -15.77 34.21
C ARG A 471 4.36 -16.96 33.38
N LEU A 472 4.35 -16.85 32.05
CA LEU A 472 4.73 -17.95 31.13
C LEU A 472 6.12 -18.51 31.39
N GLY A 473 7.05 -17.72 31.95
CA GLY A 473 8.36 -18.18 32.39
C GLY A 473 8.34 -19.29 33.45
N GLN A 474 7.21 -19.51 34.14
CA GLN A 474 7.02 -20.59 35.12
C GLN A 474 6.80 -21.95 34.48
N HIS A 475 6.51 -21.99 33.17
CA HIS A 475 6.24 -23.20 32.39
C HIS A 475 7.44 -23.63 31.52
N ARG A 476 8.65 -23.19 31.89
CA ARG A 476 9.91 -23.57 31.22
C ARG A 476 10.33 -25.00 31.58
#